data_4b4ee8caf52a9820eb1f395c115af679
#
_entry.id   4b4ee8caf52a9820eb1f395c115af679
#
_cell.length_a   1.000
_cell.length_b   1.000
_cell.length_c   1.000
_cell.angle_alpha   90.00
_cell.angle_beta   90.00
_cell.angle_gamma   90.00
#
_symmetry.space_group_name_H-M   'P 1'
#
loop_
_entity.id
_entity.type
_entity.pdbx_description
1 polymer ?
#
loop_
_entity_poly.entity_id
_entity_poly.type
_entity_poly.pdbx_seq_one_letter_code
_entity_poly.pdbx_strand_id
1 'polypeptide(L)'
;NIKLSCSIVTSLINSDEVFSTKEYRKKQFICLLINTAHAAIEKNHLVEARNFMDVVEILLPPQGWASWGFFIEYCSFKFLEGELKFVCGDETGKAQIMELIKHLSLLGQKKLSMRYQKYLNNLISCK
;
A
#
# COMPACT_ATOMS: atom_id res chain seq x y z
N ASN A 1 10.74 10.98 11.67
CA ASN A 1 9.59 11.40 12.48
C ASN A 1 8.30 11.24 11.70
N ILE A 2 7.40 10.40 12.18
CA ILE A 2 6.14 10.09 11.48
C ILE A 2 5.23 11.32 11.33
N LYS A 3 5.18 12.19 12.31
CA LYS A 3 4.37 13.42 12.23
C LYS A 3 4.86 14.35 11.13
N LEU A 4 6.18 14.51 11.02
CA LEU A 4 6.77 15.32 9.96
C LEU A 4 6.50 14.71 8.59
N SER A 5 6.67 13.40 8.45
CA SER A 5 6.40 12.69 7.20
C SER A 5 4.93 12.86 6.79
N CYS A 6 4.00 12.70 7.71
CA CYS A 6 2.58 12.89 7.45
C CYS A 6 2.27 14.33 7.04
N SER A 7 2.91 15.31 7.68
CA SER A 7 2.72 16.72 7.34
C SER A 7 3.19 17.03 5.91
N ILE A 8 4.38 16.53 5.55
CA ILE A 8 4.93 16.73 4.20
C ILE A 8 4.03 16.10 3.15
N VAL A 9 3.61 14.85 3.39
CA VAL A 9 2.74 14.13 2.45
C VAL A 9 1.39 14.82 2.32
N THR A 10 0.82 15.29 3.43
CA THR A 10 -0.46 16.01 3.40
C THR A 10 -0.35 17.30 2.57
N SER A 11 0.76 18.04 2.71
CA SER A 11 1.01 19.23 1.88
C SER A 11 1.06 18.87 0.40
N LEU A 12 1.71 17.76 0.05
CA LEU A 12 1.81 17.30 -1.34
C LEU A 12 0.43 16.90 -1.88
N ILE A 13 -0.38 16.21 -1.08
CA ILE A 13 -1.74 15.81 -1.46
C ILE A 13 -2.59 17.04 -1.78
N ASN A 14 -2.44 18.11 -1.00
CA ASN A 14 -3.23 19.32 -1.16
C ASN A 14 -2.78 20.18 -2.34
N SER A 15 -1.66 19.84 -2.99
CA SER A 15 -1.23 20.56 -4.20
C SER A 15 -1.91 19.93 -5.41
N ASP A 16 -2.43 20.77 -6.31
CA ASP A 16 -3.09 20.30 -7.53
C ASP A 16 -2.12 19.61 -8.50
N GLU A 17 -0.82 19.78 -8.29
CA GLU A 17 0.20 19.19 -9.16
C GLU A 17 0.18 17.66 -9.17
N VAL A 18 -0.17 17.04 -8.04
CA VAL A 18 -0.17 15.58 -7.88
C VAL A 18 -1.12 14.91 -8.88
N PHE A 19 -2.31 15.48 -9.06
CA PHE A 19 -3.35 14.87 -9.89
C PHE A 19 -3.19 15.21 -11.38
N SER A 20 -2.32 16.15 -11.71
CA SER A 20 -2.07 16.56 -13.10
C SER A 20 -0.70 16.12 -13.63
N THR A 21 0.09 15.38 -12.84
CA THR A 21 1.44 14.98 -13.22
C THR A 21 1.48 13.79 -14.18
N LYS A 22 2.61 13.65 -14.87
CA LYS A 22 2.87 12.49 -15.73
C LYS A 22 2.92 11.21 -14.90
N GLU A 23 2.66 10.08 -15.58
CA GLU A 23 2.62 8.75 -14.98
C GLU A 23 3.83 8.45 -14.08
N TYR A 24 5.04 8.83 -14.51
CA TYR A 24 6.26 8.60 -13.75
C TYR A 24 6.22 9.25 -12.36
N ARG A 25 5.82 10.52 -12.29
CA ARG A 25 5.72 11.24 -11.02
C ARG A 25 4.58 10.69 -10.16
N LYS A 26 3.49 10.28 -10.80
CA LYS A 26 2.37 9.66 -10.12
C LYS A 26 2.81 8.38 -9.41
N LYS A 27 3.60 7.53 -10.08
CA LYS A 27 4.15 6.31 -9.46
C LYS A 27 5.01 6.61 -8.24
N GLN A 28 5.90 7.58 -8.35
CA GLN A 28 6.75 7.98 -7.24
C GLN A 28 5.93 8.47 -6.06
N PHE A 29 4.88 9.23 -6.33
CA PHE A 29 4.02 9.75 -5.29
C PHE A 29 3.22 8.62 -4.63
N ILE A 30 2.70 7.67 -5.42
CA ILE A 30 2.01 6.49 -4.88
C ILE A 30 2.95 5.71 -3.96
N CYS A 31 4.19 5.49 -4.36
CA CYS A 31 5.17 4.79 -3.52
C CYS A 31 5.42 5.54 -2.21
N LEU A 32 5.52 6.86 -2.27
CA LEU A 32 5.70 7.68 -1.07
C LEU A 32 4.50 7.53 -0.13
N LEU A 33 3.30 7.59 -0.67
CA LEU A 33 2.07 7.44 0.12
C LEU A 33 1.99 6.06 0.77
N ILE A 34 2.30 5.01 0.02
CA ILE A 34 2.29 3.64 0.53
C ILE A 34 3.30 3.47 1.65
N ASN A 35 4.52 3.95 1.47
CA ASN A 35 5.56 3.85 2.50
C ASN A 35 5.18 4.63 3.76
N THR A 36 4.59 5.82 3.58
CA THR A 36 4.15 6.65 4.70
C THR A 36 2.98 5.99 5.44
N ALA A 37 2.03 5.41 4.70
CA ALA A 37 0.91 4.70 5.30
C ALA A 37 1.38 3.47 6.08
N HIS A 38 2.33 2.72 5.53
CA HIS A 38 2.89 1.56 6.21
C HIS A 38 3.55 1.97 7.53
N ALA A 39 4.37 3.02 7.51
CA ALA A 39 4.99 3.55 8.72
C ALA A 39 3.94 4.02 9.73
N ALA A 40 2.85 4.63 9.26
CA ALA A 40 1.76 5.07 10.12
C ALA A 40 1.08 3.88 10.80
N ILE A 41 0.86 2.78 10.08
CA ILE A 41 0.29 1.56 10.66
C ILE A 41 1.20 1.02 11.76
N GLU A 42 2.51 0.96 11.51
CA GLU A 42 3.49 0.48 12.48
C GLU A 42 3.50 1.32 13.76
N LYS A 43 3.22 2.61 13.65
CA LYS A 43 3.19 3.54 14.78
C LYS A 43 1.77 3.72 15.33
N ASN A 44 0.82 2.90 14.88
CA ASN A 44 -0.58 2.93 15.32
C ASN A 44 -1.30 4.25 14.99
N HIS A 45 -0.87 4.94 13.93
CA HIS A 45 -1.55 6.12 13.40
C HIS A 45 -2.52 5.69 12.30
N LEU A 46 -3.57 4.96 12.69
CA LEU A 46 -4.44 4.24 11.75
C LEU A 46 -5.34 5.17 10.92
N VAL A 47 -5.75 6.30 11.48
CA VAL A 47 -6.56 7.28 10.74
C VAL A 47 -5.74 7.90 9.61
N GLU A 48 -4.51 8.29 9.90
CA GLU A 48 -3.60 8.87 8.90
C GLU A 48 -3.29 7.83 7.81
N ALA A 49 -3.07 6.58 8.21
CA ALA A 49 -2.82 5.50 7.25
C ALA A 49 -4.01 5.35 6.29
N ARG A 50 -5.22 5.33 6.82
CA ARG A 50 -6.43 5.22 6.00
C ARG A 50 -6.55 6.39 5.03
N ASN A 51 -6.29 7.60 5.49
CA ASN A 51 -6.37 8.79 4.65
C ASN A 51 -5.38 8.71 3.48
N PHE A 52 -4.15 8.27 3.71
CA PHE A 52 -3.17 8.11 2.64
C PHE A 52 -3.57 7.01 1.67
N MET A 53 -4.12 5.91 2.17
CA MET A 53 -4.59 4.82 1.33
C MET A 53 -5.75 5.23 0.45
N ASP A 54 -6.65 6.06 0.95
CA ASP A 54 -7.76 6.59 0.16
C ASP A 54 -7.26 7.40 -1.03
N VAL A 55 -6.19 8.17 -0.84
CA VAL A 55 -5.57 8.93 -1.94
C VAL A 55 -4.91 7.98 -2.94
N VAL A 56 -4.23 6.94 -2.47
CA VAL A 56 -3.62 5.94 -3.36
C VAL A 56 -4.69 5.29 -4.23
N GLU A 57 -5.83 4.95 -3.66
CA GLU A 57 -6.93 4.33 -4.40
C GLU A 57 -7.43 5.23 -5.54
N ILE A 58 -7.49 6.54 -5.30
CA ILE A 58 -7.88 7.51 -6.33
C ILE A 58 -6.81 7.60 -7.44
N LEU A 59 -5.54 7.54 -7.06
CA LEU A 59 -4.42 7.71 -8.00
C LEU A 59 -4.14 6.46 -8.83
N LEU A 60 -4.44 5.27 -8.30
CA LEU A 60 -4.24 4.04 -9.04
C LEU A 60 -5.24 3.93 -10.19
N PRO A 61 -4.80 3.42 -11.36
CA PRO A 61 -5.71 3.20 -12.48
C PRO A 61 -6.85 2.26 -12.11
N PRO A 62 -8.08 2.52 -12.60
CA PRO A 62 -9.23 1.71 -12.21
C PRO A 62 -9.17 0.25 -12.67
N GLN A 63 -8.35 -0.06 -13.67
CA GLN A 63 -8.20 -1.43 -14.17
C GLN A 63 -7.38 -2.33 -13.22
N GLY A 64 -6.75 -1.77 -12.20
CA GLY A 64 -5.98 -2.56 -11.24
C GLY A 64 -4.91 -3.43 -11.87
N TRP A 65 -5.07 -4.74 -11.77
CA TRP A 65 -4.09 -5.70 -12.29
C TRP A 65 -3.84 -5.58 -13.80
N ALA A 66 -4.82 -5.12 -14.56
CA ALA A 66 -4.70 -4.97 -16.01
C ALA A 66 -3.99 -3.67 -16.41
N SER A 67 -3.71 -2.78 -15.48
CA SER A 67 -3.06 -1.51 -15.78
C SER A 67 -1.57 -1.68 -15.95
N TRP A 68 -1.09 -1.36 -17.14
CA TRP A 68 0.33 -1.42 -17.45
C TRP A 68 1.11 -0.39 -16.63
N GLY A 69 2.22 -0.84 -16.06
CA GLY A 69 3.13 0.04 -15.37
C GLY A 69 2.81 0.29 -13.90
N PHE A 70 1.67 -0.17 -13.39
CA PHE A 70 1.28 0.04 -11.99
C PHE A 70 1.13 -1.26 -11.20
N PHE A 71 1.69 -2.36 -11.74
CA PHE A 71 1.53 -3.67 -11.13
C PHE A 71 2.11 -3.74 -9.70
N ILE A 72 3.33 -3.25 -9.52
CA ILE A 72 4.01 -3.30 -8.21
C ILE A 72 3.28 -2.42 -7.20
N GLU A 73 2.90 -1.21 -7.61
CA GLU A 73 2.17 -0.28 -6.76
C GLU A 73 0.82 -0.84 -6.33
N TYR A 74 0.14 -1.50 -7.25
CA TYR A 74 -1.14 -2.16 -6.96
C TYR A 74 -0.97 -3.29 -5.95
N CYS A 75 0.07 -4.12 -6.12
CA CYS A 75 0.37 -5.19 -5.16
C CYS A 75 0.67 -4.64 -3.77
N SER A 76 1.48 -3.59 -3.70
CA SER A 76 1.82 -2.95 -2.43
C SER A 76 0.59 -2.37 -1.75
N PHE A 77 -0.31 -1.78 -2.52
CA PHE A 77 -1.57 -1.25 -2.00
C PHE A 77 -2.45 -2.37 -1.45
N LYS A 78 -2.58 -3.47 -2.17
CA LYS A 78 -3.39 -4.61 -1.73
C LYS A 78 -2.83 -5.24 -0.45
N PHE A 79 -1.51 -5.34 -0.35
CA PHE A 79 -0.89 -5.81 0.89
C PHE A 79 -1.22 -4.86 2.05
N LEU A 80 -1.10 -3.56 1.80
CA LEU A 80 -1.36 -2.54 2.81
C LEU A 80 -2.81 -2.56 3.30
N GLU A 81 -3.77 -2.76 2.40
CA GLU A 81 -5.18 -2.93 2.76
C GLU A 81 -5.36 -4.09 3.73
N GLY A 82 -4.76 -5.23 3.41
CA GLY A 82 -4.82 -6.41 4.26
C GLY A 82 -4.15 -6.19 5.60
N GLU A 83 -3.01 -5.52 5.59
CA GLU A 83 -2.27 -5.19 6.81
C GLU A 83 -3.12 -4.31 7.74
N LEU A 84 -3.72 -3.26 7.21
CA LEU A 84 -4.55 -2.36 8.01
C LEU A 84 -5.75 -3.10 8.61
N LYS A 85 -6.43 -3.92 7.84
CA LYS A 85 -7.54 -4.73 8.34
C LYS A 85 -7.10 -5.67 9.45
N PHE A 86 -5.96 -6.33 9.26
CA PHE A 86 -5.42 -7.27 10.24
C PHE A 86 -5.09 -6.58 11.56
N VAL A 87 -4.46 -5.41 11.50
CA VAL A 87 -4.09 -4.64 12.69
C VAL A 87 -5.33 -4.15 13.43
N CYS A 88 -6.42 -3.90 12.70
CA CYS A 88 -7.70 -3.49 13.27
C CYS A 88 -8.51 -4.68 13.82
N GLY A 89 -7.99 -5.90 13.75
CA GLY A 89 -8.67 -7.08 14.27
C GLY A 89 -9.57 -7.78 13.28
N ASP A 90 -9.53 -7.40 12.00
CA ASP A 90 -10.32 -8.02 10.94
C ASP A 90 -9.52 -9.14 10.28
N GLU A 91 -9.93 -10.38 10.53
CA GLU A 91 -9.25 -11.58 10.01
C GLU A 91 -9.28 -11.67 8.48
N THR A 92 -10.20 -10.97 7.82
CA THR A 92 -10.23 -10.95 6.35
C THR A 92 -8.98 -10.31 5.77
N GLY A 93 -8.29 -9.47 6.55
CA GLY A 93 -7.03 -8.85 6.12
C GLY A 93 -5.96 -9.88 5.84
N LYS A 94 -5.80 -10.86 6.74
CA LYS A 94 -4.84 -11.95 6.54
C LYS A 94 -5.19 -12.76 5.31
N ALA A 95 -6.47 -13.07 5.12
CA ALA A 95 -6.93 -13.84 3.97
C ALA A 95 -6.64 -13.09 2.66
N GLN A 96 -6.82 -11.77 2.64
CA GLN A 96 -6.51 -10.95 1.46
C GLN A 96 -5.01 -10.99 1.10
N ILE A 97 -4.15 -10.93 2.10
CA ILE A 97 -2.70 -11.01 1.87
C ILE A 97 -2.32 -12.39 1.34
N MET A 98 -2.88 -13.44 1.90
CA MET A 98 -2.63 -14.81 1.45
C MET A 98 -3.08 -15.01 0.00
N GLU A 99 -4.22 -14.44 -0.37
CA GLU A 99 -4.72 -14.50 -1.75
C GLU A 99 -3.78 -13.74 -2.70
N LEU A 100 -3.30 -12.58 -2.30
CA LEU A 100 -2.30 -11.83 -3.09
C LEU A 100 -1.05 -12.67 -3.33
N ILE A 101 -0.52 -13.30 -2.29
CA ILE A 101 0.68 -14.14 -2.37
C ILE A 101 0.44 -15.31 -3.35
N LYS A 102 -0.73 -15.93 -3.26
CA LYS A 102 -1.10 -17.03 -4.15
C LYS A 102 -1.16 -16.59 -5.61
N HIS A 103 -1.79 -15.44 -5.87
CA HIS A 103 -1.88 -14.89 -7.23
C HIS A 103 -0.51 -14.58 -7.80
N LEU A 104 0.39 -14.00 -7.01
CA LEU A 104 1.75 -13.70 -7.44
C LEU A 104 2.52 -14.96 -7.80
N SER A 105 2.36 -16.02 -7.00
CA SER A 105 2.99 -17.30 -7.27
C SER A 105 2.47 -17.90 -8.58
N LEU A 106 1.15 -17.86 -8.81
CA LEU A 106 0.54 -18.36 -10.03
C LEU A 106 0.98 -17.59 -11.28
N LEU A 107 1.26 -16.28 -11.13
CA LEU A 107 1.77 -15.45 -12.23
C LEU A 107 3.27 -15.61 -12.46
N GLY A 108 3.93 -16.48 -11.73
CA GLY A 108 5.38 -16.69 -11.87
C GLY A 108 6.23 -15.67 -11.14
N GLN A 109 5.63 -14.81 -10.32
CA GLN A 109 6.32 -13.77 -9.57
C GLN A 109 6.82 -14.33 -8.23
N LYS A 110 7.70 -15.34 -8.29
CA LYS A 110 8.13 -16.08 -7.11
C LYS A 110 8.87 -15.21 -6.09
N LYS A 111 9.76 -14.34 -6.54
CA LYS A 111 10.52 -13.47 -5.63
C LYS A 111 9.60 -12.52 -4.87
N LEU A 112 8.64 -11.95 -5.57
CA LEU A 112 7.69 -11.01 -4.97
C LEU A 112 6.75 -11.75 -4.01
N SER A 113 6.27 -12.93 -4.41
CA SER A 113 5.45 -13.79 -3.57
C SER A 113 6.16 -14.14 -2.25
N MET A 114 7.43 -14.52 -2.33
CA MET A 114 8.23 -14.86 -1.15
C MET A 114 8.45 -13.64 -0.25
N ARG A 115 8.66 -12.47 -0.83
CA ARG A 115 8.82 -11.23 -0.08
C ARG A 115 7.57 -10.92 0.74
N TYR A 116 6.41 -11.01 0.12
CA TYR A 116 5.16 -10.75 0.83
C TYR A 116 4.83 -11.83 1.85
N GLN A 117 5.22 -13.09 1.58
CA GLN A 117 5.08 -14.15 2.58
C GLN A 117 5.90 -13.84 3.82
N LYS A 118 7.12 -13.35 3.64
CA LYS A 118 7.98 -12.94 4.75
C LYS A 118 7.37 -11.78 5.54
N TYR A 119 6.83 -10.80 4.83
CA TYR A 119 6.17 -9.66 5.48
C TYR A 119 4.94 -10.11 6.28
N LEU A 120 4.15 -11.03 5.72
CA LEU A 120 2.99 -11.59 6.44
C LEU A 120 3.42 -12.35 7.68
N ASN A 121 4.46 -13.17 7.58
CA ASN A 121 4.98 -13.91 8.73
C ASN A 121 5.43 -12.97 9.85
N ASN A 122 6.10 -11.88 9.49
CA ASN A 122 6.52 -10.87 10.46
C ASN A 122 5.32 -10.18 11.11
N LEU A 123 4.30 -9.88 10.32
CA LEU A 123 3.07 -9.24 10.81
C LEU A 123 2.36 -10.12 11.82
N ILE A 124 2.24 -11.41 11.53
CA ILE A 124 1.60 -12.38 12.43
C ILE A 124 2.39 -12.52 13.73
N SER A 125 3.71 -12.58 13.66
CA SER A 125 4.54 -12.78 14.85
C SER A 125 4.63 -11.54 15.75
N CYS A 126 4.32 -10.35 15.22
CA CYS A 126 4.27 -9.13 16.02
C CYS A 126 2.96 -8.99 16.80
N LYS A 127 2.00 -9.85 16.55
CA LYS A 127 0.70 -9.86 17.20
C LYS A 127 0.59 -11.00 18.19
#